data_47ebf85eeffdd15fb277e47d6c476b6d
#
_entry.id   47ebf85eeffdd15fb277e47d6c476b6d
#
_cell.length_a   1.000
_cell.length_b   1.000
_cell.length_c   1.000
_cell.angle_alpha   90.00
_cell.angle_beta   90.00
_cell.angle_gamma   90.00
#
_symmetry.space_group_name_H-M   'P 1'
#
loop_
_entity.id
_entity.type
_entity.pdbx_description
1 polymer ?
#
loop_
_entity_poly.entity_id
_entity_poly.type
_entity_poly.pdbx_seq_one_letter_code
_entity_poly.pdbx_strand_id
1 'polypeptide(L)'
;ELAAFAAIVGSIAFLYLRWAKRGNDSGDPKEVKNKPRMTLGHKVGDYVFTEPVAILFIIITMMLADFFYVGGSLALDSATTGEAIHAGWWEPFGGIVAQLLGGASTTTIKAVQHAGFWWHAAFVLIFLNILPYTKHFHVLTVIPNVFAYDQRPNALPKVEDLEGKVEREESLGINRLSDLTYKHIMDLYTCTECGRCSDNCPAYITGKKLSPKHLTLAIRDHLYATEKDMFGKDALVAEPSDGPAEPPKASDAEESIHTFPEAPEGAYFVGETVVDLVPNILHPDVIWSCTSCRACEEQCPVMISYVDKIVMMRREEVMMKNEFPGELQGAFNGIETNGNPWNLSAMDRGDWADGLDIPTLSDKPDAEVLYWVGCAASYDDRAKKVARAVSKLLKKARVDFAILGTEETCTGDPARRAGNEYLFQMLAEQNIETLNGYEASKKTIITACPHCFNTIGNEYADFGGNYDVVHHSDFLNGLLVAGKLVPSKPVREKVVYHDSCYLGRYNQVYDSPRQILESIEGLELTEVEYWNKKRGLCCGAGGAQMWMEEHGEERVNNKRTLQLLNTGATTVASGCPFCMTMLTDGLKAQEKEEEVSQRDIAEILADAIELDEVETTPIAAE
;
A
#
# COMPACT_ATOMS: atom_id res chain seq x y z
N GLU A 1 3.33 -37.98 -9.42
CA GLU A 1 4.23 -37.78 -10.58
C GLU A 1 3.75 -36.65 -11.53
N LEU A 2 2.45 -36.50 -11.79
CA LEU A 2 1.95 -35.41 -12.65
C LEU A 2 2.34 -34.02 -12.10
N ALA A 3 2.28 -33.82 -10.79
CA ALA A 3 2.73 -32.58 -10.15
C ALA A 3 4.26 -32.40 -10.29
N ALA A 4 5.04 -33.47 -10.15
CA ALA A 4 6.50 -33.46 -10.34
C ALA A 4 6.86 -33.11 -11.79
N PHE A 5 6.15 -33.66 -12.76
CA PHE A 5 6.31 -33.32 -14.19
C PHE A 5 5.99 -31.85 -14.45
N ALA A 6 4.86 -31.36 -13.92
CA ALA A 6 4.51 -29.94 -14.03
C ALA A 6 5.57 -29.01 -13.42
N ALA A 7 6.15 -29.39 -12.29
CA ALA A 7 7.26 -28.67 -11.67
C ALA A 7 8.53 -28.65 -12.55
N ILE A 8 8.86 -29.75 -13.22
CA ILE A 8 9.97 -29.82 -14.18
C ILE A 8 9.71 -28.89 -15.37
N VAL A 9 8.52 -29.00 -16.00
CA VAL A 9 8.16 -28.15 -17.14
C VAL A 9 8.18 -26.68 -16.77
N GLY A 10 7.60 -26.32 -15.63
CA GLY A 10 7.63 -24.95 -15.10
C GLY A 10 9.06 -24.46 -14.87
N SER A 11 9.90 -25.27 -14.25
CA SER A 11 11.31 -24.91 -13.99
C SER A 11 12.10 -24.70 -15.28
N ILE A 12 11.90 -25.57 -16.28
CA ILE A 12 12.53 -25.42 -17.62
C ILE A 12 12.01 -24.16 -18.31
N ALA A 13 10.72 -23.90 -18.26
CA ALA A 13 10.12 -22.68 -18.83
C ALA A 13 10.72 -21.41 -18.19
N PHE A 14 10.87 -21.38 -16.86
CA PHE A 14 11.51 -20.25 -16.17
C PHE A 14 12.99 -20.10 -16.53
N LEU A 15 13.74 -21.20 -16.67
CA LEU A 15 15.13 -21.15 -17.15
C LEU A 15 15.20 -20.59 -18.57
N TYR A 16 14.31 -21.04 -19.46
CA TYR A 16 14.23 -20.55 -20.84
C TYR A 16 13.87 -19.05 -20.89
N LEU A 17 12.83 -18.64 -20.16
CA LEU A 17 12.45 -17.22 -20.11
C LEU A 17 13.57 -16.34 -19.58
N ARG A 18 14.32 -16.83 -18.59
CA ARG A 18 15.47 -16.13 -18.04
C ARG A 18 16.62 -16.04 -19.06
N TRP A 19 16.84 -17.10 -19.83
CA TRP A 19 17.83 -17.11 -20.92
C TRP A 19 17.40 -16.22 -22.09
N ALA A 20 16.15 -16.31 -22.52
CA ALA A 20 15.60 -15.52 -23.62
C ALA A 20 15.59 -14.01 -23.33
N LYS A 21 15.24 -13.61 -22.11
CA LYS A 21 15.34 -12.21 -21.69
C LYS A 21 16.77 -11.66 -21.67
N ARG A 22 17.76 -12.51 -21.41
CA ARG A 22 19.18 -12.15 -21.46
C ARG A 22 19.66 -11.75 -22.86
N GLY A 23 19.05 -12.29 -23.92
CA GLY A 23 19.42 -12.02 -25.31
C GLY A 23 18.78 -10.76 -25.90
N ASN A 24 17.76 -10.20 -25.25
CA ASN A 24 17.01 -9.03 -25.71
C ASN A 24 17.33 -7.74 -24.94
N ASP A 25 18.44 -7.70 -24.20
CA ASP A 25 18.94 -6.49 -23.52
C ASP A 25 19.44 -5.46 -24.57
N SER A 26 18.52 -4.90 -25.33
CA SER A 26 18.73 -3.74 -26.16
C SER A 26 18.50 -2.48 -25.33
N GLY A 27 19.45 -2.17 -24.43
CA GLY A 27 19.68 -0.82 -23.95
C GLY A 27 18.59 -0.14 -23.12
N ASP A 28 17.59 -0.86 -22.59
CA ASP A 28 16.66 -0.28 -21.62
C ASP A 28 17.28 -0.33 -20.21
N PRO A 29 17.58 0.82 -19.58
CA PRO A 29 18.15 0.87 -18.23
C PRO A 29 17.28 0.19 -17.15
N LYS A 30 16.02 -0.13 -17.47
CA LYS A 30 15.06 -0.79 -16.58
C LYS A 30 15.18 -2.33 -16.54
N GLU A 31 15.93 -2.94 -17.45
CA GLU A 31 16.19 -4.39 -17.42
C GLU A 31 17.48 -4.70 -16.66
N VAL A 32 17.32 -4.89 -15.40
CA VAL A 32 18.43 -5.02 -14.48
C VAL A 32 18.94 -6.43 -14.38
N LYS A 33 20.27 -6.50 -14.41
CA LYS A 33 21.05 -7.68 -13.98
C LYS A 33 20.81 -7.91 -12.48
N ASN A 34 19.85 -8.76 -12.15
CA ASN A 34 19.69 -9.28 -10.78
C ASN A 34 21.02 -9.91 -10.34
N LYS A 35 21.86 -9.18 -9.65
CA LYS A 35 22.95 -9.79 -8.90
C LYS A 35 22.33 -10.59 -7.76
N PRO A 36 22.54 -11.91 -7.66
CA PRO A 36 22.00 -12.70 -6.56
C PRO A 36 22.69 -12.28 -5.28
N ARG A 37 21.92 -11.92 -4.30
CA ARG A 37 22.38 -11.68 -2.95
C ARG A 37 22.28 -12.96 -2.16
N MET A 38 23.31 -13.77 -2.26
CA MET A 38 23.62 -14.75 -1.23
C MET A 38 24.69 -14.16 -0.34
N THR A 39 24.52 -14.22 0.95
CA THR A 39 25.61 -14.01 1.90
C THR A 39 26.80 -14.93 1.62
N LEU A 40 26.57 -16.08 1.01
CA LEU A 40 27.61 -16.95 0.47
C LEU A 40 28.21 -16.45 -0.87
N GLY A 41 27.49 -15.69 -1.65
CA GLY A 41 27.84 -15.28 -3.03
C GLY A 41 28.81 -14.12 -3.12
N HIS A 42 29.02 -13.34 -2.06
CA HIS A 42 30.05 -12.29 -2.04
C HIS A 42 31.50 -12.82 -2.12
N LYS A 43 31.70 -14.12 -1.89
CA LYS A 43 33.03 -14.75 -1.97
C LYS A 43 33.25 -15.65 -3.19
N VAL A 44 32.20 -15.94 -3.96
CA VAL A 44 32.27 -16.78 -5.16
C VAL A 44 31.90 -15.91 -6.35
N GLY A 45 32.90 -15.32 -6.95
CA GLY A 45 32.83 -14.32 -8.01
C GLY A 45 31.73 -14.44 -9.05
N ASP A 46 31.47 -13.36 -9.72
CA ASP A 46 30.62 -12.92 -10.84
C ASP A 46 30.09 -13.96 -11.86
N TYR A 47 29.85 -15.23 -11.48
CA TYR A 47 29.64 -16.32 -12.42
C TYR A 47 28.26 -16.97 -12.40
N VAL A 48 27.63 -16.91 -13.55
CA VAL A 48 26.72 -17.80 -14.30
C VAL A 48 25.70 -18.65 -13.53
N PHE A 49 25.96 -19.13 -12.33
CA PHE A 49 24.98 -19.77 -11.46
C PHE A 49 24.36 -18.78 -10.49
N THR A 50 23.41 -18.02 -11.00
CA THR A 50 22.55 -17.24 -10.11
C THR A 50 21.77 -18.21 -9.21
N GLU A 51 21.59 -17.86 -7.94
CA GLU A 51 20.82 -18.65 -6.96
C GLU A 51 19.51 -19.23 -7.54
N PRO A 52 18.67 -18.47 -8.28
CA PRO A 52 17.46 -19.03 -8.89
C PRO A 52 17.71 -20.15 -9.90
N VAL A 53 18.83 -20.10 -10.64
CA VAL A 53 19.19 -21.17 -11.59
C VAL A 53 19.58 -22.42 -10.84
N ALA A 54 20.38 -22.29 -9.77
CA ALA A 54 20.75 -23.41 -8.91
C ALA A 54 19.53 -24.08 -8.27
N ILE A 55 18.58 -23.30 -7.76
CA ILE A 55 17.34 -23.82 -7.16
C ILE A 55 16.47 -24.53 -8.20
N LEU A 56 16.27 -23.93 -9.39
CA LEU A 56 15.51 -24.56 -10.46
C LEU A 56 16.16 -25.88 -10.91
N PHE A 57 17.49 -25.92 -10.94
CA PHE A 57 18.24 -27.16 -11.23
C PHE A 57 18.04 -28.21 -10.14
N ILE A 58 18.12 -27.84 -8.87
CA ILE A 58 17.83 -28.73 -7.73
C ILE A 58 16.41 -29.31 -7.87
N ILE A 59 15.40 -28.47 -8.13
CA ILE A 59 14.01 -28.92 -8.29
C ILE A 59 13.88 -29.92 -9.44
N ILE A 60 14.47 -29.64 -10.62
CA ILE A 60 14.43 -30.54 -11.76
C ILE A 60 15.04 -31.91 -11.42
N THR A 61 16.24 -31.92 -10.83
CA THR A 61 16.94 -33.16 -10.52
C THR A 61 16.24 -33.96 -9.43
N MET A 62 15.66 -33.32 -8.43
CA MET A 62 14.85 -33.97 -7.40
C MET A 62 13.61 -34.65 -7.98
N MET A 63 12.87 -33.93 -8.85
CA MET A 63 11.68 -34.49 -9.49
C MET A 63 12.02 -35.65 -10.44
N LEU A 64 13.14 -35.58 -11.15
CA LEU A 64 13.63 -36.70 -11.95
C LEU A 64 14.01 -37.90 -11.07
N ALA A 65 14.67 -37.68 -9.94
CA ALA A 65 15.04 -38.74 -8.99
C ALA A 65 13.80 -39.47 -8.46
N ASP A 66 12.70 -38.80 -8.27
CA ASP A 66 11.41 -39.37 -7.86
C ASP A 66 10.89 -40.38 -8.93
N PHE A 67 11.00 -40.04 -10.23
CA PHE A 67 10.63 -40.98 -11.29
C PHE A 67 11.51 -42.25 -11.31
N PHE A 68 12.79 -42.12 -11.01
CA PHE A 68 13.69 -43.30 -10.89
C PHE A 68 13.37 -44.12 -9.64
N TYR A 69 13.02 -43.51 -8.54
CA TYR A 69 12.61 -44.20 -7.32
C TYR A 69 11.32 -44.99 -7.51
N VAL A 70 10.27 -44.36 -8.06
CA VAL A 70 8.99 -45.01 -8.32
C VAL A 70 9.15 -46.10 -9.38
N GLY A 71 9.82 -45.80 -10.49
CA GLY A 71 10.04 -46.76 -11.54
C GLY A 71 10.88 -47.98 -11.10
N GLY A 72 11.91 -47.73 -10.27
CA GLY A 72 12.67 -48.81 -9.66
C GLY A 72 11.82 -49.65 -8.71
N SER A 73 10.89 -49.05 -7.96
CA SER A 73 9.98 -49.76 -7.08
C SER A 73 9.01 -50.66 -7.86
N LEU A 74 8.38 -50.14 -8.91
CA LEU A 74 7.48 -50.89 -9.81
C LEU A 74 8.19 -52.06 -10.51
N ALA A 75 9.41 -51.80 -11.00
CA ALA A 75 10.21 -52.85 -11.64
C ALA A 75 10.66 -53.92 -10.65
N LEU A 76 11.01 -53.57 -9.42
CA LEU A 76 11.39 -54.51 -8.38
C LEU A 76 10.20 -55.38 -7.95
N ASP A 77 9.03 -54.80 -7.80
CA ASP A 77 7.80 -55.52 -7.46
C ASP A 77 7.48 -56.56 -8.56
N SER A 78 7.48 -56.15 -9.83
CA SER A 78 7.31 -57.06 -10.97
C SER A 78 8.38 -58.19 -11.00
N ALA A 79 9.62 -57.86 -10.71
CA ALA A 79 10.73 -58.85 -10.70
C ALA A 79 10.63 -59.84 -9.52
N THR A 80 9.97 -59.47 -8.42
CA THR A 80 9.81 -60.32 -7.23
C THR A 80 8.51 -61.12 -7.25
N THR A 81 7.44 -60.59 -7.78
CA THR A 81 6.11 -61.25 -7.84
C THR A 81 5.93 -62.06 -9.14
N GLY A 82 6.65 -61.74 -10.20
CA GLY A 82 6.46 -62.31 -11.53
C GLY A 82 5.25 -61.76 -12.29
N GLU A 83 4.59 -60.75 -11.72
CA GLU A 83 3.47 -60.06 -12.34
C GLU A 83 3.93 -59.00 -13.34
N ALA A 84 3.08 -58.68 -14.32
CA ALA A 84 3.37 -57.60 -15.26
C ALA A 84 3.45 -56.24 -14.53
N ILE A 85 4.27 -55.32 -15.03
CA ILE A 85 4.42 -53.97 -14.50
C ILE A 85 3.05 -53.24 -14.63
N HIS A 86 2.44 -52.93 -13.50
CA HIS A 86 1.18 -52.15 -13.44
C HIS A 86 1.47 -50.77 -12.84
N ALA A 87 1.65 -49.75 -13.69
CA ALA A 87 1.69 -48.36 -13.26
C ALA A 87 0.29 -47.78 -13.22
N GLY A 88 -0.04 -47.12 -12.11
CA GLY A 88 -1.28 -46.38 -12.01
C GLY A 88 -1.31 -45.17 -12.99
N TRP A 89 -2.49 -44.65 -13.30
CA TRP A 89 -2.59 -43.48 -14.17
C TRP A 89 -1.89 -42.23 -13.58
N TRP A 90 -1.60 -42.22 -12.28
CA TRP A 90 -0.86 -41.20 -11.56
C TRP A 90 0.66 -41.39 -11.55
N GLU A 91 1.16 -42.53 -12.09
CA GLU A 91 2.59 -42.93 -12.14
C GLU A 91 3.08 -43.15 -13.57
N PRO A 92 2.76 -42.28 -14.56
CA PRO A 92 3.08 -42.52 -15.97
C PRO A 92 4.59 -42.56 -16.24
N PHE A 93 5.36 -41.72 -15.55
CA PHE A 93 6.81 -41.63 -15.78
C PHE A 93 7.57 -42.72 -15.07
N GLY A 94 7.20 -43.10 -13.85
CA GLY A 94 7.69 -44.28 -13.14
C GLY A 94 7.39 -45.55 -13.91
N GLY A 95 6.22 -45.68 -14.53
CA GLY A 95 5.87 -46.75 -15.42
C GLY A 95 6.81 -46.88 -16.63
N ILE A 96 7.19 -45.75 -17.26
CA ILE A 96 8.18 -45.72 -18.36
C ILE A 96 9.55 -46.20 -17.84
N VAL A 97 10.02 -45.69 -16.71
CA VAL A 97 11.28 -46.09 -16.10
C VAL A 97 11.27 -47.58 -15.74
N ALA A 98 10.16 -48.08 -15.20
CA ALA A 98 10.01 -49.49 -14.87
C ALA A 98 10.10 -50.39 -16.11
N GLN A 99 9.46 -49.99 -17.22
CA GLN A 99 9.55 -50.70 -18.50
C GLN A 99 10.99 -50.70 -19.07
N LEU A 100 11.70 -49.57 -18.96
CA LEU A 100 13.12 -49.47 -19.37
C LEU A 100 14.03 -50.39 -18.53
N LEU A 101 13.66 -50.64 -17.29
CA LEU A 101 14.34 -51.56 -16.39
C LEU A 101 13.91 -53.03 -16.59
N GLY A 102 12.93 -53.27 -17.46
CA GLY A 102 12.44 -54.62 -17.78
C GLY A 102 13.56 -55.52 -18.32
N GLY A 103 13.79 -56.66 -17.65
CA GLY A 103 14.88 -57.58 -17.98
C GLY A 103 16.23 -57.24 -17.33
N ALA A 104 16.35 -56.15 -16.58
CA ALA A 104 17.56 -55.88 -15.80
C ALA A 104 17.67 -56.79 -14.58
N SER A 105 18.90 -56.98 -14.09
CA SER A 105 19.10 -57.76 -12.85
C SER A 105 18.46 -57.09 -11.65
N THR A 106 17.95 -57.86 -10.69
CA THR A 106 17.40 -57.38 -9.44
C THR A 106 18.36 -56.43 -8.71
N THR A 107 19.65 -56.68 -8.82
CA THR A 107 20.69 -55.80 -8.25
C THR A 107 20.69 -54.44 -8.93
N THR A 108 20.58 -54.38 -10.27
CA THR A 108 20.51 -53.13 -11.05
C THR A 108 19.24 -52.34 -10.70
N ILE A 109 18.09 -53.02 -10.63
CA ILE A 109 16.81 -52.40 -10.28
C ILE A 109 16.90 -51.77 -8.88
N LYS A 110 17.39 -52.49 -7.88
CA LYS A 110 17.63 -51.97 -6.53
C LYS A 110 18.59 -50.79 -6.52
N ALA A 111 19.66 -50.85 -7.30
CA ALA A 111 20.63 -49.76 -7.39
C ALA A 111 19.97 -48.47 -7.93
N VAL A 112 19.12 -48.57 -8.97
CA VAL A 112 18.37 -47.41 -9.53
C VAL A 112 17.37 -46.89 -8.51
N GLN A 113 16.61 -47.76 -7.86
CA GLN A 113 15.66 -47.37 -6.82
C GLN A 113 16.35 -46.61 -5.67
N HIS A 114 17.42 -47.18 -5.13
CA HIS A 114 18.19 -46.55 -4.06
C HIS A 114 18.85 -45.25 -4.50
N ALA A 115 19.39 -45.20 -5.72
CA ALA A 115 19.95 -43.95 -6.25
C ALA A 115 18.91 -42.85 -6.35
N GLY A 116 17.70 -43.15 -6.86
CA GLY A 116 16.58 -42.21 -6.88
C GLY A 116 16.19 -41.70 -5.49
N PHE A 117 16.00 -42.63 -4.54
CA PHE A 117 15.67 -42.28 -3.15
C PHE A 117 16.71 -41.37 -2.49
N TRP A 118 18.00 -41.81 -2.53
CA TRP A 118 19.04 -41.03 -1.85
C TRP A 118 19.35 -39.72 -2.53
N TRP A 119 19.23 -39.63 -3.86
CA TRP A 119 19.37 -38.38 -4.58
C TRP A 119 18.29 -37.39 -4.14
N HIS A 120 17.03 -37.80 -4.17
CA HIS A 120 15.92 -36.97 -3.73
C HIS A 120 16.10 -36.51 -2.26
N ALA A 121 16.31 -37.48 -1.35
CA ALA A 121 16.45 -37.18 0.08
C ALA A 121 17.65 -36.27 0.39
N ALA A 122 18.81 -36.52 -0.24
CA ALA A 122 20.01 -35.70 -0.05
C ALA A 122 19.79 -34.27 -0.51
N PHE A 123 19.19 -34.07 -1.69
CA PHE A 123 18.93 -32.72 -2.20
C PHE A 123 17.86 -31.96 -1.39
N VAL A 124 16.83 -32.64 -0.85
CA VAL A 124 15.90 -32.06 0.11
C VAL A 124 16.64 -31.56 1.35
N LEU A 125 17.50 -32.39 1.93
CA LEU A 125 18.27 -32.02 3.12
C LEU A 125 19.27 -30.90 2.84
N ILE A 126 19.96 -30.95 1.71
CA ILE A 126 20.86 -29.87 1.27
C ILE A 126 20.06 -28.56 1.12
N PHE A 127 18.92 -28.60 0.41
CA PHE A 127 18.08 -27.44 0.22
C PHE A 127 17.60 -26.85 1.55
N LEU A 128 17.11 -27.67 2.48
CA LEU A 128 16.68 -27.22 3.81
C LEU A 128 17.82 -26.56 4.60
N ASN A 129 19.05 -27.04 4.46
CA ASN A 129 20.20 -26.46 5.16
C ASN A 129 20.68 -25.13 4.54
N ILE A 130 20.56 -24.96 3.22
CA ILE A 130 20.96 -23.71 2.57
C ILE A 130 19.85 -22.65 2.59
N LEU A 131 18.59 -23.04 2.80
CA LEU A 131 17.41 -22.19 2.72
C LEU A 131 17.50 -20.97 3.65
N PRO A 132 17.93 -21.04 4.93
CA PRO A 132 18.06 -19.88 5.81
C PRO A 132 19.06 -18.82 5.32
N TYR A 133 20.03 -19.22 4.49
CA TYR A 133 21.09 -18.35 3.97
C TYR A 133 20.79 -17.77 2.58
N THR A 134 19.59 -18.00 2.07
CA THR A 134 19.19 -17.60 0.72
C THR A 134 17.94 -16.75 0.76
N LYS A 135 17.63 -16.07 -0.36
CA LYS A 135 16.35 -15.36 -0.52
C LYS A 135 15.13 -16.28 -0.37
N HIS A 136 15.30 -17.59 -0.48
CA HIS A 136 14.23 -18.57 -0.31
C HIS A 136 13.85 -18.80 1.17
N PHE A 137 14.52 -18.13 2.10
CA PHE A 137 14.13 -18.15 3.52
C PHE A 137 12.66 -17.74 3.73
N HIS A 138 12.10 -16.93 2.82
CA HIS A 138 10.67 -16.59 2.83
C HIS A 138 9.75 -17.83 2.83
N VAL A 139 10.18 -18.99 2.33
CA VAL A 139 9.39 -20.24 2.38
C VAL A 139 9.07 -20.64 3.82
N LEU A 140 9.98 -20.40 4.76
CA LEU A 140 9.78 -20.66 6.18
C LEU A 140 9.10 -19.48 6.88
N THR A 141 9.48 -18.24 6.53
CA THR A 141 9.04 -17.04 7.25
C THR A 141 7.68 -16.52 6.82
N VAL A 142 7.16 -16.92 5.64
CA VAL A 142 5.85 -16.45 5.15
C VAL A 142 4.70 -16.81 6.08
N ILE A 143 4.70 -18.03 6.63
CA ILE A 143 3.62 -18.47 7.52
C ILE A 143 3.56 -17.63 8.79
N PRO A 144 4.64 -17.50 9.59
CA PRO A 144 4.62 -16.63 10.76
C PRO A 144 4.41 -15.15 10.39
N ASN A 145 4.90 -14.68 9.23
CA ASN A 145 4.68 -13.30 8.80
C ASN A 145 3.22 -12.99 8.50
N VAL A 146 2.53 -13.91 7.80
CA VAL A 146 1.08 -13.79 7.53
C VAL A 146 0.28 -13.91 8.83
N PHE A 147 0.68 -14.79 9.75
CA PHE A 147 0.04 -14.92 11.06
C PHE A 147 0.18 -13.65 11.90
N ALA A 148 1.32 -12.96 11.82
CA ALA A 148 1.58 -11.70 12.52
C ALA A 148 1.07 -10.46 11.76
N TYR A 149 0.32 -10.63 10.67
CA TYR A 149 -0.25 -9.51 9.92
C TYR A 149 -1.28 -8.76 10.78
N ASP A 150 -1.21 -7.44 10.74
CA ASP A 150 -2.14 -6.60 11.49
C ASP A 150 -3.58 -6.79 10.99
N GLN A 151 -4.50 -7.05 11.92
CA GLN A 151 -5.94 -7.20 11.63
C GLN A 151 -6.59 -5.84 11.29
N ARG A 152 -5.95 -4.72 11.66
CA ARG A 152 -6.40 -3.35 11.39
C ARG A 152 -5.38 -2.60 10.53
N PRO A 153 -5.10 -3.07 9.30
CA PRO A 153 -4.08 -2.45 8.46
C PRO A 153 -4.45 -1.04 8.00
N ASN A 154 -5.67 -0.60 8.24
CA ASN A 154 -6.20 0.73 7.96
C ASN A 154 -5.96 1.76 9.09
N ALA A 155 -5.46 1.33 10.24
CA ALA A 155 -5.06 2.21 11.34
C ALA A 155 -3.52 2.19 11.50
N LEU A 156 -2.93 3.36 11.73
CA LEU A 156 -1.52 3.44 12.11
C LEU A 156 -1.35 3.13 13.60
N PRO A 157 -0.21 2.50 14.00
CA PRO A 157 0.05 2.24 15.41
C PRO A 157 0.10 3.54 16.23
N LYS A 158 -0.65 3.55 17.34
CA LYS A 158 -0.60 4.64 18.33
C LYS A 158 0.75 4.64 19.05
N VAL A 159 1.26 5.82 19.36
CA VAL A 159 2.36 5.97 20.30
C VAL A 159 1.78 6.07 21.71
N GLU A 160 2.00 5.05 22.50
CA GLU A 160 1.62 5.06 23.91
C GLU A 160 2.60 5.90 24.71
N ASP A 161 2.09 6.62 25.72
CA ASP A 161 2.90 7.46 26.63
C ASP A 161 3.81 8.45 25.87
N LEU A 162 3.21 9.16 24.90
CA LEU A 162 3.95 10.08 24.03
C LEU A 162 4.76 11.11 24.83
N GLU A 163 4.13 11.78 25.79
CA GLU A 163 4.78 12.80 26.61
C GLU A 163 5.93 12.20 27.46
N GLY A 164 5.69 11.07 28.11
CA GLY A 164 6.72 10.40 28.90
C GLY A 164 7.88 9.91 28.05
N LYS A 165 7.66 9.49 26.81
CA LYS A 165 8.75 9.13 25.88
C LYS A 165 9.57 10.34 25.48
N VAL A 166 8.92 11.47 25.18
CA VAL A 166 9.62 12.72 24.89
C VAL A 166 10.47 13.19 26.08
N GLU A 167 9.93 13.11 27.30
CA GLU A 167 10.68 13.46 28.52
C GLU A 167 11.90 12.56 28.76
N ARG A 168 11.84 11.30 28.34
CA ARG A 168 12.94 10.33 28.47
C ARG A 168 13.85 10.28 27.23
N GLU A 169 13.63 11.17 26.26
CA GLU A 169 14.36 11.19 24.97
C GLU A 169 14.33 9.82 24.24
N GLU A 170 13.23 9.06 24.40
CA GLU A 170 13.02 7.79 23.71
C GLU A 170 12.56 8.05 22.28
N SER A 171 12.97 7.20 21.32
CA SER A 171 12.48 7.24 19.93
C SER A 171 10.96 7.12 19.88
N LEU A 172 10.33 7.99 19.11
CA LEU A 172 8.88 7.97 18.86
C LEU A 172 8.51 7.21 17.58
N GLY A 173 9.52 6.82 16.82
CA GLY A 173 9.33 6.20 15.52
C GLY A 173 10.33 5.09 15.23
N ILE A 174 10.85 5.06 14.03
CA ILE A 174 11.93 4.17 13.61
C ILE A 174 13.12 5.02 13.17
N ASN A 175 14.16 5.04 13.99
CA ASN A 175 15.43 5.69 13.70
C ASN A 175 16.48 4.66 13.29
N ARG A 176 16.57 3.55 14.03
CA ARG A 176 17.58 2.50 13.86
C ARG A 176 16.93 1.12 13.73
N LEU A 177 17.73 0.12 13.39
CA LEU A 177 17.27 -1.29 13.31
C LEU A 177 16.67 -1.79 14.63
N SER A 178 17.13 -1.28 15.78
CA SER A 178 16.61 -1.63 17.10
C SER A 178 15.14 -1.22 17.32
N ASP A 179 14.66 -0.23 16.59
CA ASP A 179 13.31 0.31 16.74
C ASP A 179 12.28 -0.48 15.88
N LEU A 180 12.78 -1.40 15.06
CA LEU A 180 11.94 -2.26 14.26
C LEU A 180 11.19 -3.26 15.13
N THR A 181 9.88 -3.37 14.92
CA THR A 181 9.06 -4.38 15.59
C THR A 181 9.38 -5.78 15.09
N TYR A 182 8.95 -6.81 15.84
CA TYR A 182 9.05 -8.20 15.39
C TYR A 182 8.46 -8.41 13.98
N LYS A 183 7.29 -7.80 13.70
CA LYS A 183 6.67 -7.86 12.38
C LYS A 183 7.54 -7.23 11.29
N HIS A 184 8.14 -6.07 11.59
CA HIS A 184 9.03 -5.40 10.64
C HIS A 184 10.25 -6.26 10.30
N ILE A 185 10.87 -6.88 11.29
CA ILE A 185 12.00 -7.82 11.07
C ILE A 185 11.55 -9.04 10.23
N MET A 186 10.39 -9.61 10.53
CA MET A 186 9.84 -10.73 9.75
C MET A 186 9.58 -10.33 8.30
N ASP A 187 9.12 -9.10 8.05
CA ASP A 187 8.93 -8.55 6.70
C ASP A 187 10.22 -8.55 5.88
N LEU A 188 11.36 -8.17 6.51
CA LEU A 188 12.65 -8.14 5.83
C LEU A 188 13.07 -9.53 5.34
N TYR A 189 12.91 -10.55 6.19
CA TYR A 189 13.25 -11.94 5.84
C TYR A 189 12.24 -12.59 4.89
N THR A 190 11.00 -12.11 4.87
CA THR A 190 9.91 -12.71 4.07
C THR A 190 9.85 -12.15 2.66
N CYS A 191 10.51 -11.03 2.38
CA CYS A 191 10.49 -10.41 1.05
C CYS A 191 10.98 -11.38 -0.03
N THR A 192 10.09 -11.66 -1.01
CA THR A 192 10.38 -12.55 -2.16
C THR A 192 11.10 -11.84 -3.31
N GLU A 193 11.36 -10.53 -3.18
CA GLU A 193 12.00 -9.69 -4.19
C GLU A 193 11.26 -9.65 -5.55
N CYS A 194 9.98 -9.97 -5.57
CA CYS A 194 9.20 -10.12 -6.82
C CYS A 194 8.93 -8.81 -7.58
N GLY A 195 9.11 -7.63 -6.95
CA GLY A 195 8.96 -6.31 -7.57
C GLY A 195 7.52 -5.77 -7.67
N ARG A 196 6.48 -6.58 -7.41
CA ARG A 196 5.06 -6.15 -7.56
C ARG A 196 4.73 -4.88 -6.78
N CYS A 197 5.32 -4.70 -5.60
CA CYS A 197 5.11 -3.52 -4.78
C CYS A 197 5.63 -2.25 -5.47
N SER A 198 6.78 -2.31 -6.15
CA SER A 198 7.36 -1.18 -6.90
C SER A 198 6.59 -0.93 -8.21
N ASP A 199 6.23 -1.98 -8.95
CA ASP A 199 5.48 -1.87 -10.21
C ASP A 199 4.09 -1.21 -10.04
N ASN A 200 3.54 -1.24 -8.82
CA ASN A 200 2.26 -0.61 -8.48
C ASN A 200 2.41 0.64 -7.59
N CYS A 201 3.64 1.03 -7.26
CA CYS A 201 3.90 2.21 -6.45
C CYS A 201 3.83 3.49 -7.29
N PRO A 202 2.94 4.45 -6.97
CA PRO A 202 2.83 5.69 -7.74
C PRO A 202 4.13 6.49 -7.75
N ALA A 203 4.87 6.52 -6.66
CA ALA A 203 6.15 7.20 -6.58
C ALA A 203 7.20 6.55 -7.52
N TYR A 204 7.31 5.22 -7.50
CA TYR A 204 8.28 4.51 -8.32
C TYR A 204 8.02 4.67 -9.83
N ILE A 205 6.76 4.51 -10.25
CA ILE A 205 6.39 4.57 -11.68
C ILE A 205 6.42 6.00 -12.25
N THR A 206 6.56 7.01 -11.40
CA THR A 206 6.72 8.43 -11.79
C THR A 206 8.15 8.94 -11.57
N GLY A 207 9.13 8.04 -11.42
CA GLY A 207 10.56 8.38 -11.36
C GLY A 207 11.02 8.99 -10.03
N LYS A 208 10.30 8.79 -8.92
CA LYS A 208 10.73 9.24 -7.58
C LYS A 208 11.65 8.24 -6.90
N LYS A 209 12.34 8.67 -5.86
CA LYS A 209 13.33 7.84 -5.14
C LYS A 209 12.71 6.66 -4.37
N LEU A 210 11.41 6.65 -4.08
CA LEU A 210 10.79 5.54 -3.35
C LEU A 210 10.54 4.32 -4.24
N SER A 211 11.21 3.23 -3.92
CA SER A 211 10.88 1.87 -4.37
C SER A 211 10.61 0.99 -3.15
N PRO A 212 9.39 0.53 -2.90
CA PRO A 212 9.09 -0.27 -1.71
C PRO A 212 9.92 -1.56 -1.63
N LYS A 213 10.20 -2.20 -2.76
CA LYS A 213 11.11 -3.35 -2.83
C LYS A 213 12.48 -3.00 -2.26
N HIS A 214 13.07 -1.91 -2.75
CA HIS A 214 14.44 -1.53 -2.39
C HIS A 214 14.53 -0.95 -0.98
N LEU A 215 13.47 -0.33 -0.46
CA LEU A 215 13.37 0.02 0.95
C LEU A 215 13.55 -1.21 1.84
N THR A 216 12.79 -2.28 1.57
CA THR A 216 12.92 -3.54 2.33
C THR A 216 14.31 -4.16 2.18
N LEU A 217 14.87 -4.15 0.94
CA LEU A 217 16.18 -4.75 0.68
C LEU A 217 17.31 -3.97 1.36
N ALA A 218 17.27 -2.64 1.33
CA ALA A 218 18.30 -1.81 1.96
C ALA A 218 18.35 -2.03 3.48
N ILE A 219 17.19 -2.00 4.14
CA ILE A 219 17.11 -2.24 5.59
C ILE A 219 17.56 -3.68 5.92
N ARG A 220 17.15 -4.68 5.12
CA ARG A 220 17.60 -6.07 5.30
C ARG A 220 19.10 -6.24 5.16
N ASP A 221 19.68 -5.62 4.15
CA ASP A 221 21.11 -5.74 3.89
C ASP A 221 21.93 -5.00 4.95
N HIS A 222 21.41 -3.88 5.45
CA HIS A 222 22.00 -3.21 6.60
C HIS A 222 21.93 -4.10 7.85
N LEU A 223 20.81 -4.79 8.09
CA LEU A 223 20.68 -5.76 9.17
C LEU A 223 21.74 -6.88 9.06
N TYR A 224 21.95 -7.44 7.87
CA TYR A 224 22.96 -8.47 7.66
C TYR A 224 24.39 -7.94 7.83
N ALA A 225 24.66 -6.71 7.41
CA ALA A 225 25.99 -6.11 7.54
C ALA A 225 26.35 -5.85 9.01
N THR A 226 25.35 -5.50 9.84
CA THR A 226 25.53 -5.12 11.25
C THR A 226 25.16 -6.23 12.23
N GLU A 227 24.84 -7.44 11.77
CA GLU A 227 24.42 -8.57 12.61
C GLU A 227 25.39 -8.84 13.78
N LYS A 228 26.69 -8.77 13.52
CA LYS A 228 27.71 -9.04 14.55
C LYS A 228 27.73 -7.96 15.63
N ASP A 229 27.48 -6.72 15.25
CA ASP A 229 27.48 -5.59 16.17
C ASP A 229 26.19 -5.59 17.01
N MET A 230 25.09 -6.05 16.45
CA MET A 230 23.79 -6.13 17.13
C MET A 230 23.64 -7.34 18.05
N PHE A 231 24.20 -8.49 17.67
CA PHE A 231 23.99 -9.78 18.35
C PHE A 231 25.29 -10.43 18.82
N GLY A 232 26.43 -9.80 18.56
CA GLY A 232 27.74 -10.28 19.05
C GLY A 232 27.85 -10.21 20.58
N LYS A 233 28.79 -10.98 21.16
CA LYS A 233 29.01 -10.96 22.62
C LYS A 233 29.38 -9.58 23.15
N ASP A 234 29.95 -8.73 22.31
CA ASP A 234 30.37 -7.36 22.63
C ASP A 234 29.23 -6.33 22.50
N ALA A 235 28.14 -6.66 21.81
CA ALA A 235 26.97 -5.79 21.64
C ALA A 235 26.20 -5.52 22.95
N LEU A 236 26.33 -6.42 23.93
CA LEU A 236 25.72 -6.26 25.27
C LEU A 236 26.48 -5.28 26.18
N VAL A 237 27.64 -4.78 25.73
CA VAL A 237 28.55 -3.90 26.53
C VAL A 237 28.78 -2.55 25.85
N ALA A 238 28.36 -2.38 24.57
CA ALA A 238 28.50 -1.11 23.88
C ALA A 238 27.49 -0.10 24.43
N GLU A 239 27.98 0.88 25.18
CA GLU A 239 27.21 2.09 25.49
C GLU A 239 26.86 2.79 24.18
N PRO A 240 25.65 3.42 24.05
CA PRO A 240 25.31 4.22 22.90
C PRO A 240 26.40 5.25 22.67
N SER A 241 26.96 5.32 21.48
CA SER A 241 27.90 6.39 21.15
C SER A 241 27.15 7.71 21.20
N ASP A 242 27.40 8.52 22.22
CA ASP A 242 26.88 9.88 22.35
C ASP A 242 27.45 10.75 21.23
N GLY A 243 26.67 11.01 20.22
CA GLY A 243 26.92 11.98 19.18
C GLY A 243 26.30 11.56 17.84
N PRO A 244 25.76 12.52 17.08
CA PRO A 244 25.37 12.24 15.71
C PRO A 244 26.63 11.79 14.94
N ALA A 245 26.58 10.61 14.34
CA ALA A 245 27.61 10.18 13.41
C ALA A 245 27.72 11.25 12.32
N GLU A 246 28.91 11.80 12.10
CA GLU A 246 29.10 12.71 10.96
C GLU A 246 28.64 11.98 9.70
N PRO A 247 27.81 12.63 8.86
CA PRO A 247 27.39 12.01 7.61
C PRO A 247 28.66 11.65 6.83
N PRO A 248 28.73 10.47 6.22
CA PRO A 248 29.89 10.06 5.44
C PRO A 248 30.16 11.14 4.40
N LYS A 249 31.39 11.65 4.36
CA LYS A 249 31.79 12.63 3.35
C LYS A 249 31.57 12.01 1.98
N ALA A 250 31.06 12.78 1.04
CA ALA A 250 30.76 12.31 -0.32
C ALA A 250 31.93 11.57 -1.01
N SER A 251 33.18 11.82 -0.58
CA SER A 251 34.38 11.11 -1.01
C SER A 251 34.52 9.69 -0.47
N ASP A 252 33.90 9.37 0.67
CA ASP A 252 34.02 8.05 1.31
C ASP A 252 32.82 7.16 0.92
N ALA A 253 31.74 7.77 0.42
CA ALA A 253 30.55 7.09 -0.07
C ALA A 253 30.74 6.41 -1.44
N GLU A 254 31.71 6.84 -2.24
CA GLU A 254 31.93 6.27 -3.58
C GLU A 254 32.47 4.83 -3.57
N GLU A 255 33.13 4.38 -2.50
CA GLU A 255 33.66 3.00 -2.41
C GLU A 255 32.72 2.01 -1.70
N SER A 256 31.71 2.46 -0.94
CA SER A 256 30.79 1.59 -0.18
C SER A 256 29.37 1.49 -0.77
N ILE A 257 29.08 2.21 -1.87
CA ILE A 257 27.76 2.23 -2.50
C ILE A 257 27.55 0.96 -3.32
N HIS A 258 26.94 -0.04 -2.75
CA HIS A 258 26.27 -1.08 -3.52
C HIS A 258 24.95 -0.50 -4.05
N THR A 259 25.01 0.13 -5.24
CA THR A 259 23.80 0.50 -5.97
C THR A 259 23.02 -0.77 -6.27
N PHE A 260 21.82 -0.81 -5.71
CA PHE A 260 20.87 -1.88 -6.03
C PHE A 260 20.49 -1.73 -7.50
N PRO A 261 20.65 -2.76 -8.35
CA PRO A 261 20.12 -2.71 -9.67
C PRO A 261 18.61 -2.39 -9.60
N GLU A 262 18.05 -1.58 -10.51
CA GLU A 262 16.65 -1.09 -10.51
C GLU A 262 16.29 -0.14 -9.36
N ALA A 263 17.20 0.15 -8.43
CA ALA A 263 16.94 1.18 -7.43
C ALA A 263 17.11 2.57 -8.05
N PRO A 264 16.26 3.53 -7.69
CA PRO A 264 16.50 4.93 -8.00
C PRO A 264 17.89 5.37 -7.54
N GLU A 265 18.60 6.09 -8.40
CA GLU A 265 19.98 6.52 -8.16
C GLU A 265 20.09 7.37 -6.88
N GLY A 266 21.10 7.08 -6.07
CA GLY A 266 21.36 7.82 -4.83
C GLY A 266 20.26 7.76 -3.78
N ALA A 267 19.42 6.71 -3.81
CA ALA A 267 18.27 6.56 -2.89
C ALA A 267 18.53 5.58 -1.74
N TYR A 268 19.39 4.57 -1.96
CA TYR A 268 19.58 3.46 -1.04
C TYR A 268 21.05 3.16 -0.83
N PHE A 269 21.45 2.96 0.42
CA PHE A 269 22.84 2.73 0.81
C PHE A 269 22.97 1.47 1.67
N VAL A 270 24.19 0.98 1.89
CA VAL A 270 24.48 -0.12 2.82
C VAL A 270 25.57 0.36 3.78
N GLY A 271 25.23 0.48 5.05
CA GLY A 271 26.16 0.79 6.13
C GLY A 271 26.69 -0.47 6.78
N GLU A 272 27.99 -0.50 7.10
CA GLU A 272 28.64 -1.61 7.81
C GLU A 272 28.59 -1.47 9.34
N THR A 273 28.16 -0.31 9.85
CA THR A 273 28.00 -0.01 11.27
C THR A 273 26.54 0.34 11.57
N VAL A 274 26.12 0.20 12.83
CA VAL A 274 24.77 0.60 13.26
C VAL A 274 24.65 2.11 13.21
N VAL A 275 23.81 2.60 12.30
CA VAL A 275 23.56 4.02 12.06
C VAL A 275 22.06 4.28 11.96
N ASP A 276 21.67 5.56 12.00
CA ASP A 276 20.30 5.97 11.72
C ASP A 276 19.93 5.57 10.28
N LEU A 277 18.73 5.03 10.11
CA LEU A 277 18.26 4.57 8.80
C LEU A 277 18.12 5.73 7.81
N VAL A 278 17.62 6.87 8.27
CA VAL A 278 17.54 8.10 7.50
C VAL A 278 18.53 9.10 8.15
N PRO A 279 19.45 9.72 7.41
CA PRO A 279 19.66 9.63 5.95
C PRO A 279 20.66 8.54 5.49
N ASN A 280 21.26 7.76 6.41
CA ASN A 280 22.46 6.96 6.11
C ASN A 280 22.21 5.71 5.26
N ILE A 281 21.02 5.09 5.39
CA ILE A 281 20.62 3.89 4.63
C ILE A 281 19.57 4.23 3.57
N LEU A 282 18.70 5.18 3.89
CA LEU A 282 17.62 5.66 3.04
C LEU A 282 17.76 7.17 2.85
N HIS A 283 17.81 7.62 1.60
CA HIS A 283 17.73 9.07 1.33
C HIS A 283 16.39 9.62 1.86
N PRO A 284 16.33 10.83 2.43
CA PRO A 284 15.09 11.41 2.96
C PRO A 284 13.92 11.39 1.96
N ASP A 285 14.18 11.67 0.68
CA ASP A 285 13.14 11.62 -0.37
C ASP A 285 12.47 10.24 -0.50
N VAL A 286 13.10 9.17 -0.05
CA VAL A 286 12.49 7.82 -0.06
C VAL A 286 11.25 7.79 0.82
N ILE A 287 11.35 8.30 2.04
CA ILE A 287 10.21 8.34 2.95
C ILE A 287 9.22 9.43 2.57
N TRP A 288 9.71 10.59 2.09
CA TRP A 288 8.84 11.71 1.74
C TRP A 288 8.11 11.54 0.40
N SER A 289 8.54 10.67 -0.49
CA SER A 289 7.80 10.36 -1.73
C SER A 289 6.57 9.46 -1.53
N CYS A 290 6.35 8.91 -0.33
CA CYS A 290 5.25 7.99 -0.08
C CYS A 290 3.90 8.74 0.02
N THR A 291 2.94 8.33 -0.81
CA THR A 291 1.55 8.82 -0.77
C THR A 291 0.66 8.04 0.21
N SER A 292 1.21 7.19 1.06
CA SER A 292 0.48 6.32 2.01
C SER A 292 -0.71 5.55 1.39
N CYS A 293 -0.70 5.29 0.10
CA CYS A 293 -1.85 4.74 -0.63
C CYS A 293 -2.04 3.22 -0.50
N ARG A 294 -1.10 2.49 0.14
CA ARG A 294 -1.10 1.03 0.36
C ARG A 294 -1.14 0.17 -0.90
N ALA A 295 -0.85 0.72 -2.08
CA ALA A 295 -0.80 -0.09 -3.31
C ALA A 295 0.29 -1.17 -3.25
N CYS A 296 1.43 -0.89 -2.61
CA CYS A 296 2.51 -1.85 -2.38
C CYS A 296 2.09 -3.02 -1.49
N GLU A 297 1.30 -2.76 -0.44
CA GLU A 297 0.79 -3.77 0.50
C GLU A 297 -0.26 -4.65 -0.15
N GLU A 298 -1.23 -4.06 -0.85
CA GLU A 298 -2.27 -4.78 -1.58
C GLU A 298 -1.71 -5.76 -2.63
N GLN A 299 -0.58 -5.43 -3.26
CA GLN A 299 0.04 -6.27 -4.26
C GLN A 299 1.08 -7.24 -3.70
N CYS A 300 1.37 -7.17 -2.40
CA CYS A 300 2.37 -8.01 -1.77
C CYS A 300 1.83 -9.43 -1.51
N PRO A 301 2.39 -10.48 -2.15
CA PRO A 301 1.91 -11.85 -1.97
C PRO A 301 2.21 -12.44 -0.59
N VAL A 302 3.06 -11.78 0.20
CA VAL A 302 3.52 -12.23 1.51
C VAL A 302 3.20 -11.24 2.63
N MET A 303 2.31 -10.28 2.38
CA MET A 303 1.76 -9.34 3.36
C MET A 303 2.82 -8.54 4.12
N ILE A 304 3.73 -7.91 3.39
CA ILE A 304 4.70 -6.96 3.96
C ILE A 304 4.00 -5.63 4.20
N SER A 305 4.14 -5.08 5.40
CA SER A 305 3.71 -3.73 5.76
C SER A 305 4.75 -2.71 5.33
N TYR A 306 4.32 -1.60 4.73
CA TYR A 306 5.20 -0.55 4.24
C TYR A 306 4.86 0.83 4.82
N VAL A 307 3.56 1.15 4.86
CA VAL A 307 3.08 2.49 5.21
C VAL A 307 3.36 2.81 6.66
N ASP A 308 3.16 1.86 7.55
CA ASP A 308 3.47 1.99 8.98
C ASP A 308 4.97 2.31 9.18
N LYS A 309 5.87 1.53 8.58
CA LYS A 309 7.32 1.79 8.65
C LYS A 309 7.70 3.17 8.16
N ILE A 310 7.16 3.58 7.01
CA ILE A 310 7.47 4.89 6.43
C ILE A 310 6.95 6.02 7.33
N VAL A 311 5.72 5.90 7.84
CA VAL A 311 5.16 6.92 8.74
C VAL A 311 5.90 6.94 10.08
N MET A 312 6.32 5.80 10.61
CA MET A 312 7.14 5.75 11.83
C MET A 312 8.53 6.38 11.61
N MET A 313 9.15 6.23 10.43
CA MET A 313 10.38 6.95 10.10
C MET A 313 10.13 8.46 10.01
N ARG A 314 9.07 8.90 9.32
CA ARG A 314 8.68 10.31 9.28
C ARG A 314 8.43 10.88 10.68
N ARG A 315 7.84 10.09 11.57
CA ARG A 315 7.59 10.48 12.95
C ARG A 315 8.88 10.79 13.69
N GLU A 316 9.90 9.98 13.50
CA GLU A 316 11.22 10.24 14.05
C GLU A 316 11.83 11.53 13.48
N GLU A 317 11.80 11.70 12.16
CA GLU A 317 12.34 12.89 11.51
C GLU A 317 11.62 14.18 11.97
N VAL A 318 10.29 14.15 12.07
CA VAL A 318 9.48 15.33 12.44
C VAL A 318 9.58 15.63 13.94
N MET A 319 9.37 14.59 14.78
CA MET A 319 9.19 14.79 16.22
C MET A 319 10.49 14.87 17.00
N MET A 320 11.51 14.10 16.60
CA MET A 320 12.78 14.02 17.33
C MET A 320 13.87 14.87 16.67
N LYS A 321 13.94 14.91 15.33
CA LYS A 321 15.00 15.63 14.61
C LYS A 321 14.57 17.00 14.09
N ASN A 322 13.27 17.27 14.01
CA ASN A 322 12.70 18.46 13.37
C ASN A 322 13.17 18.64 11.90
N GLU A 323 13.35 17.51 11.20
CA GLU A 323 13.79 17.44 9.81
C GLU A 323 12.63 16.98 8.91
N PHE A 324 12.02 17.90 8.18
CA PHE A 324 10.90 17.62 7.27
C PHE A 324 10.83 18.68 6.14
N PRO A 325 10.12 18.38 5.03
CA PRO A 325 9.91 19.36 3.96
C PRO A 325 9.30 20.67 4.49
N GLY A 326 9.94 21.80 4.17
CA GLY A 326 9.59 23.11 4.73
C GLY A 326 8.14 23.54 4.45
N GLU A 327 7.55 23.07 3.36
CA GLU A 327 6.17 23.33 2.98
C GLU A 327 5.15 22.80 4.00
N LEU A 328 5.48 21.72 4.71
CA LEU A 328 4.62 21.16 5.75
C LEU A 328 4.45 22.07 6.96
N GLN A 329 5.41 22.99 7.20
CA GLN A 329 5.33 23.94 8.31
C GLN A 329 4.05 24.78 8.26
N GLY A 330 3.68 25.23 7.05
CA GLY A 330 2.46 26.01 6.85
C GLY A 330 1.20 25.21 7.19
N ALA A 331 1.15 23.96 6.76
CA ALA A 331 0.03 23.07 7.04
C ALA A 331 -0.07 22.71 8.53
N PHE A 332 1.06 22.42 9.20
CA PHE A 332 1.07 22.16 10.65
C PHE A 332 0.59 23.36 11.45
N ASN A 333 1.12 24.55 11.16
CA ASN A 333 0.69 25.78 11.83
C ASN A 333 -0.81 26.06 11.62
N GLY A 334 -1.32 25.86 10.39
CA GLY A 334 -2.74 26.05 10.09
C GLY A 334 -3.63 25.06 10.85
N ILE A 335 -3.23 23.80 10.91
CA ILE A 335 -3.94 22.75 11.64
C ILE A 335 -3.96 23.05 13.14
N GLU A 336 -2.82 23.44 13.71
CA GLU A 336 -2.68 23.74 15.14
C GLU A 336 -3.47 24.99 15.54
N THR A 337 -3.38 26.06 14.74
CA THR A 337 -3.93 27.38 15.10
C THR A 337 -5.41 27.52 14.75
N ASN A 338 -5.81 27.02 13.57
CA ASN A 338 -7.14 27.25 13.00
C ASN A 338 -7.93 25.95 12.70
N GLY A 339 -7.42 24.80 13.11
CA GLY A 339 -8.06 23.50 12.90
C GLY A 339 -8.20 23.11 11.42
N ASN A 340 -7.39 23.68 10.53
CA ASN A 340 -7.38 23.33 9.10
C ASN A 340 -6.02 23.59 8.44
N PRO A 341 -5.62 22.78 7.44
CA PRO A 341 -4.30 22.90 6.83
C PRO A 341 -4.12 24.12 5.90
N TRP A 342 -5.17 24.85 5.56
CA TRP A 342 -5.08 26.11 4.78
C TRP A 342 -4.82 27.34 5.65
N ASN A 343 -4.85 27.19 6.97
CA ASN A 343 -4.72 28.28 7.93
C ASN A 343 -5.80 29.38 7.76
N LEU A 344 -7.00 28.98 7.31
CA LEU A 344 -8.16 29.86 7.19
C LEU A 344 -8.92 29.94 8.51
N SER A 345 -9.68 31.04 8.71
CA SER A 345 -10.44 31.28 9.94
C SER A 345 -11.37 30.12 10.28
N ALA A 346 -11.31 29.61 11.51
CA ALA A 346 -12.24 28.59 12.00
C ALA A 346 -13.71 29.10 12.01
N MET A 347 -13.92 30.41 12.08
CA MET A 347 -15.26 31.02 12.06
C MET A 347 -15.96 30.86 10.71
N ASP A 348 -15.19 30.80 9.61
CA ASP A 348 -15.72 30.69 8.25
C ASP A 348 -16.06 29.23 7.87
N ARG A 349 -15.85 28.29 8.80
CA ARG A 349 -16.02 26.84 8.53
C ARG A 349 -17.45 26.45 8.18
N GLY A 350 -18.44 27.24 8.64
CA GLY A 350 -19.87 27.02 8.38
C GLY A 350 -20.40 27.67 7.10
N ASP A 351 -19.67 28.58 6.45
CA ASP A 351 -20.16 29.45 5.36
C ASP A 351 -20.62 28.66 4.11
N TRP A 352 -20.09 27.47 3.89
CA TRP A 352 -20.53 26.62 2.79
C TRP A 352 -22.01 26.25 2.86
N ALA A 353 -22.62 26.27 4.08
CA ALA A 353 -23.99 25.90 4.35
C ALA A 353 -24.98 27.06 4.20
N ASP A 354 -24.49 28.29 3.96
CA ASP A 354 -25.31 29.46 3.83
C ASP A 354 -26.44 29.29 2.80
N GLY A 355 -27.67 29.65 3.22
CA GLY A 355 -28.88 29.50 2.42
C GLY A 355 -29.38 28.05 2.28
N LEU A 356 -28.78 27.07 2.95
CA LEU A 356 -29.27 25.69 2.94
C LEU A 356 -30.16 25.33 4.13
N ASP A 357 -30.26 26.18 5.15
CA ASP A 357 -31.05 25.89 6.35
C ASP A 357 -30.75 24.51 6.95
N ILE A 358 -29.49 24.28 7.28
CA ILE A 358 -28.98 23.05 7.91
C ILE A 358 -28.73 23.35 9.39
N PRO A 359 -29.35 22.61 10.33
CA PRO A 359 -29.12 22.83 11.75
C PRO A 359 -27.73 22.38 12.17
N THR A 360 -27.14 23.01 13.18
CA THR A 360 -25.99 22.48 13.91
C THR A 360 -26.45 21.45 14.95
N LEU A 361 -25.52 20.61 15.45
CA LEU A 361 -25.83 19.74 16.60
C LEU A 361 -26.11 20.52 17.87
N SER A 362 -25.59 21.74 17.98
CA SER A 362 -25.95 22.67 19.06
C SER A 362 -27.43 23.06 19.00
N ASP A 363 -27.99 23.30 17.80
CA ASP A 363 -29.38 23.62 17.59
C ASP A 363 -30.30 22.38 17.65
N LYS A 364 -29.80 21.26 17.22
CA LYS A 364 -30.53 19.98 17.10
C LYS A 364 -29.72 18.78 17.59
N PRO A 365 -29.52 18.64 18.90
CA PRO A 365 -28.68 17.59 19.46
C PRO A 365 -29.26 16.17 19.30
N ASP A 366 -30.56 16.04 19.01
CA ASP A 366 -31.28 14.79 18.79
C ASP A 366 -31.26 14.30 17.33
N ALA A 367 -30.58 15.00 16.40
CA ALA A 367 -30.43 14.55 15.02
C ALA A 367 -29.85 13.12 14.96
N GLU A 368 -30.44 12.28 14.10
CA GLU A 368 -30.02 10.86 13.96
C GLU A 368 -28.69 10.71 13.24
N VAL A 369 -28.38 11.68 12.36
CA VAL A 369 -27.19 11.66 11.49
C VAL A 369 -26.36 12.91 11.72
N LEU A 370 -25.05 12.74 11.91
CA LEU A 370 -24.07 13.83 11.86
C LEU A 370 -23.39 13.84 10.49
N TYR A 371 -23.50 14.94 9.76
CA TYR A 371 -22.69 15.14 8.58
C TYR A 371 -21.38 15.84 8.94
N TRP A 372 -20.28 15.04 9.00
CA TRP A 372 -18.92 15.52 9.13
C TRP A 372 -18.43 16.03 7.77
N VAL A 373 -18.33 17.34 7.63
CA VAL A 373 -18.08 18.00 6.34
C VAL A 373 -16.61 17.85 5.91
N GLY A 374 -15.70 18.01 6.85
CA GLY A 374 -14.26 17.99 6.62
C GLY A 374 -13.71 19.31 6.11
N CYS A 375 -12.41 19.52 6.32
CA CYS A 375 -11.77 20.81 6.00
C CYS A 375 -11.88 21.20 4.53
N ALA A 376 -11.69 20.24 3.59
CA ALA A 376 -11.73 20.56 2.17
C ALA A 376 -13.10 21.10 1.75
N ALA A 377 -14.18 20.44 2.15
CA ALA A 377 -15.53 20.84 1.79
C ALA A 377 -16.01 22.11 2.54
N SER A 378 -15.32 22.49 3.62
CA SER A 378 -15.58 23.74 4.33
C SER A 378 -14.92 24.97 3.68
N TYR A 379 -13.73 24.80 3.10
CA TYR A 379 -12.91 25.94 2.66
C TYR A 379 -12.63 26.00 1.15
N ASP A 380 -12.52 24.85 0.47
CA ASP A 380 -12.25 24.81 -0.97
C ASP A 380 -13.54 25.00 -1.78
N ASP A 381 -13.59 26.00 -2.65
CA ASP A 381 -14.80 26.38 -3.39
C ASP A 381 -15.31 25.28 -4.33
N ARG A 382 -14.43 24.41 -4.80
CA ARG A 382 -14.85 23.26 -5.62
C ARG A 382 -15.46 22.17 -4.73
N ALA A 383 -14.87 21.90 -3.58
CA ALA A 383 -15.35 20.89 -2.64
C ALA A 383 -16.62 21.36 -1.88
N LYS A 384 -16.82 22.67 -1.65
CA LYS A 384 -18.08 23.21 -1.13
C LYS A 384 -19.29 22.79 -1.96
N LYS A 385 -19.15 22.68 -3.29
CA LYS A 385 -20.24 22.22 -4.17
C LYS A 385 -20.64 20.78 -3.85
N VAL A 386 -19.68 19.93 -3.49
CA VAL A 386 -19.95 18.54 -3.07
C VAL A 386 -20.73 18.52 -1.76
N ALA A 387 -20.31 19.28 -0.75
CA ALA A 387 -21.02 19.36 0.52
C ALA A 387 -22.48 19.82 0.32
N ARG A 388 -22.69 20.82 -0.53
CA ARG A 388 -24.04 21.30 -0.88
C ARG A 388 -24.85 20.26 -1.64
N ALA A 389 -24.25 19.48 -2.55
CA ALA A 389 -24.92 18.40 -3.27
C ALA A 389 -25.35 17.28 -2.31
N VAL A 390 -24.44 16.82 -1.44
CA VAL A 390 -24.75 15.83 -0.40
C VAL A 390 -25.91 16.31 0.48
N SER A 391 -25.84 17.54 0.98
CA SER A 391 -26.89 18.10 1.85
C SER A 391 -28.25 18.19 1.18
N LYS A 392 -28.29 18.57 -0.11
CA LYS A 392 -29.53 18.59 -0.89
C LYS A 392 -30.12 17.19 -1.08
N LEU A 393 -29.27 16.19 -1.33
CA LEU A 393 -29.69 14.79 -1.44
C LEU A 393 -30.24 14.26 -0.11
N LEU A 394 -29.58 14.56 1.01
CA LEU A 394 -30.04 14.17 2.34
C LEU A 394 -31.41 14.81 2.66
N LYS A 395 -31.60 16.11 2.36
CA LYS A 395 -32.90 16.80 2.52
C LYS A 395 -33.98 16.16 1.65
N LYS A 396 -33.67 15.88 0.37
CA LYS A 396 -34.62 15.23 -0.55
C LYS A 396 -35.05 13.85 -0.05
N ALA A 397 -34.12 13.10 0.52
CA ALA A 397 -34.40 11.80 1.14
C ALA A 397 -35.06 11.91 2.53
N ARG A 398 -35.29 13.13 3.04
CA ARG A 398 -35.84 13.40 4.39
C ARG A 398 -35.02 12.73 5.50
N VAL A 399 -33.71 12.77 5.37
CA VAL A 399 -32.79 12.33 6.42
C VAL A 399 -32.77 13.38 7.52
N ASP A 400 -32.86 12.95 8.77
CA ASP A 400 -32.72 13.79 9.93
C ASP A 400 -31.24 13.97 10.26
N PHE A 401 -30.63 15.08 9.83
CA PHE A 401 -29.20 15.33 9.99
C PHE A 401 -28.87 16.72 10.48
N ALA A 402 -27.71 16.86 11.10
CA ALA A 402 -27.11 18.13 11.52
C ALA A 402 -25.59 18.11 11.23
N ILE A 403 -24.96 19.29 11.35
CA ILE A 403 -23.52 19.49 11.22
C ILE A 403 -22.93 20.03 12.53
N LEU A 404 -21.60 19.98 12.69
CA LEU A 404 -20.92 20.63 13.83
C LEU A 404 -20.70 22.13 13.60
N GLY A 405 -20.65 22.57 12.33
CA GLY A 405 -20.35 23.96 12.02
C GLY A 405 -18.95 24.36 12.47
N THR A 406 -18.83 25.44 13.24
CA THR A 406 -17.53 25.94 13.73
C THR A 406 -16.89 25.06 14.82
N GLU A 407 -17.63 24.11 15.40
CA GLU A 407 -17.08 23.17 16.39
C GLU A 407 -16.31 22.00 15.73
N GLU A 408 -16.47 21.81 14.41
CA GLU A 408 -15.71 20.81 13.66
C GLU A 408 -14.28 21.28 13.45
N THR A 409 -13.28 20.42 13.69
CA THR A 409 -11.87 20.70 13.37
C THR A 409 -11.31 19.66 12.41
N CYS A 410 -10.04 19.83 11.97
CA CYS A 410 -9.37 18.81 11.18
C CYS A 410 -9.27 17.49 11.97
N THR A 411 -9.48 16.37 11.30
CA THR A 411 -9.31 15.04 11.94
C THR A 411 -7.86 14.72 12.31
N GLY A 412 -6.88 15.52 11.86
CA GLY A 412 -5.46 15.28 12.09
C GLY A 412 -4.80 14.31 11.09
N ASP A 413 -5.55 13.75 10.11
CA ASP A 413 -4.97 12.81 9.13
C ASP A 413 -3.70 13.35 8.44
N PRO A 414 -3.64 14.60 7.92
CA PRO A 414 -2.42 15.11 7.29
C PRO A 414 -1.23 15.16 8.25
N ALA A 415 -1.44 15.57 9.49
CA ALA A 415 -0.39 15.61 10.52
C ALA A 415 0.13 14.21 10.82
N ARG A 416 -0.75 13.23 11.03
CA ARG A 416 -0.38 11.85 11.32
C ARG A 416 0.40 11.21 10.18
N ARG A 417 -0.05 11.38 8.91
CA ARG A 417 0.64 10.84 7.73
C ARG A 417 1.98 11.51 7.48
N ALA A 418 2.13 12.76 7.87
CA ALA A 418 3.40 13.47 7.84
C ALA A 418 4.34 13.11 9.00
N GLY A 419 3.88 12.38 10.02
CA GLY A 419 4.68 12.00 11.18
C GLY A 419 4.53 12.91 12.40
N ASN A 420 3.71 13.97 12.35
CA ASN A 420 3.43 14.82 13.50
C ASN A 420 2.34 14.17 14.39
N GLU A 421 2.76 13.17 15.16
CA GLU A 421 1.85 12.39 16.00
C GLU A 421 1.29 13.20 17.16
N TYR A 422 2.07 14.15 17.71
CA TYR A 422 1.61 15.01 18.81
C TYR A 422 0.39 15.85 18.36
N LEU A 423 0.54 16.54 17.25
CA LEU A 423 -0.53 17.36 16.68
C LEU A 423 -1.77 16.49 16.32
N PHE A 424 -1.53 15.27 15.84
CA PHE A 424 -2.64 14.34 15.58
C PHE A 424 -3.37 13.95 16.85
N GLN A 425 -2.65 13.53 17.92
CA GLN A 425 -3.27 13.08 19.17
C GLN A 425 -4.07 14.21 19.82
N MET A 426 -3.51 15.41 19.86
CA MET A 426 -4.20 16.60 20.37
C MET A 426 -5.55 16.85 19.65
N LEU A 427 -5.55 16.79 18.31
CA LEU A 427 -6.78 16.98 17.54
C LEU A 427 -7.76 15.82 17.69
N ALA A 428 -7.26 14.58 17.78
CA ALA A 428 -8.10 13.42 17.99
C ALA A 428 -8.83 13.51 19.34
N GLU A 429 -8.12 13.85 20.40
CA GLU A 429 -8.70 14.04 21.74
C GLU A 429 -9.75 15.15 21.74
N GLN A 430 -9.45 16.30 21.14
CA GLN A 430 -10.41 17.42 21.03
C GLN A 430 -11.67 17.02 20.26
N ASN A 431 -11.52 16.38 19.09
CA ASN A 431 -12.65 15.93 18.29
C ASN A 431 -13.47 14.84 19.00
N ILE A 432 -12.81 13.91 19.71
CA ILE A 432 -13.46 12.87 20.49
C ILE A 432 -14.27 13.49 21.65
N GLU A 433 -13.73 14.49 22.33
CA GLU A 433 -14.45 15.22 23.38
C GLU A 433 -15.71 15.88 22.81
N THR A 434 -15.60 16.60 21.70
CA THR A 434 -16.74 17.23 21.00
C THR A 434 -17.79 16.20 20.58
N LEU A 435 -17.36 15.11 19.91
CA LEU A 435 -18.26 14.06 19.45
C LEU A 435 -18.96 13.35 20.61
N ASN A 436 -18.27 13.07 21.70
CA ASN A 436 -18.84 12.46 22.89
C ASN A 436 -19.82 13.41 23.61
N GLY A 437 -19.56 14.72 23.60
CA GLY A 437 -20.46 15.74 24.13
C GLY A 437 -21.84 15.71 23.46
N TYR A 438 -21.90 15.37 22.18
CA TYR A 438 -23.15 15.20 21.40
C TYR A 438 -23.62 13.74 21.31
N GLU A 439 -23.11 12.84 22.12
CA GLU A 439 -23.44 11.41 22.10
C GLU A 439 -23.33 10.79 20.68
N ALA A 440 -22.32 11.20 19.91
CA ALA A 440 -22.16 10.79 18.50
C ALA A 440 -22.01 9.27 18.31
N SER A 441 -21.66 8.52 19.35
CA SER A 441 -21.67 7.04 19.34
C SER A 441 -23.08 6.43 19.15
N LYS A 442 -24.15 7.23 19.33
CA LYS A 442 -25.54 6.83 19.06
C LYS A 442 -26.06 7.30 17.70
N LYS A 443 -25.23 8.00 16.92
CA LYS A 443 -25.57 8.57 15.63
C LYS A 443 -24.76 7.91 14.54
N THR A 444 -25.24 7.97 13.30
CA THR A 444 -24.41 7.63 12.14
C THR A 444 -23.69 8.89 11.69
N ILE A 445 -22.35 8.82 11.59
CA ILE A 445 -21.52 9.91 11.05
C ILE A 445 -21.32 9.69 9.56
N ILE A 446 -21.71 10.65 8.73
CA ILE A 446 -21.48 10.60 7.28
C ILE A 446 -20.37 11.57 6.93
N THR A 447 -19.47 11.19 6.02
CA THR A 447 -18.48 12.10 5.46
C THR A 447 -18.23 11.84 3.98
N ALA A 448 -17.92 12.90 3.21
CA ALA A 448 -17.52 12.78 1.81
C ALA A 448 -16.01 12.64 1.62
N CYS A 449 -15.23 12.74 2.69
CA CYS A 449 -13.79 12.60 2.64
C CYS A 449 -13.34 11.22 3.16
N PRO A 450 -12.75 10.37 2.30
CA PRO A 450 -12.25 9.05 2.73
C PRO A 450 -11.15 9.10 3.80
N HIS A 451 -10.40 10.21 3.87
CA HIS A 451 -9.41 10.42 4.92
C HIS A 451 -10.09 10.63 6.28
N CYS A 452 -11.10 11.52 6.34
CA CYS A 452 -11.91 11.68 7.56
C CYS A 452 -12.64 10.38 7.92
N PHE A 453 -13.22 9.69 6.94
CA PHE A 453 -13.85 8.39 7.10
C PHE A 453 -12.93 7.39 7.80
N ASN A 454 -11.70 7.25 7.27
CA ASN A 454 -10.72 6.34 7.84
C ASN A 454 -10.28 6.74 9.24
N THR A 455 -9.98 8.02 9.45
CA THR A 455 -9.44 8.51 10.73
C THR A 455 -10.47 8.40 11.85
N ILE A 456 -11.70 8.88 11.63
CA ILE A 456 -12.75 8.82 12.65
C ILE A 456 -13.19 7.37 12.90
N GLY A 457 -13.37 6.59 11.83
CA GLY A 457 -13.90 5.23 11.93
C GLY A 457 -12.91 4.19 12.44
N ASN A 458 -11.61 4.32 12.10
CA ASN A 458 -10.63 3.30 12.39
C ASN A 458 -9.55 3.72 13.40
N GLU A 459 -9.13 4.99 13.40
CA GLU A 459 -7.98 5.42 14.19
C GLU A 459 -8.39 6.07 15.52
N TYR A 460 -9.54 6.75 15.59
CA TYR A 460 -10.02 7.35 16.85
C TYR A 460 -10.37 6.30 17.91
N ALA A 461 -10.62 5.06 17.50
CA ALA A 461 -10.86 3.95 18.43
C ALA A 461 -9.69 3.73 19.43
N ASP A 462 -8.46 3.97 19.00
CA ASP A 462 -7.27 3.85 19.84
C ASP A 462 -7.17 4.98 20.89
N PHE A 463 -8.01 6.02 20.76
CA PHE A 463 -8.11 7.17 21.68
C PHE A 463 -9.46 7.23 22.40
N GLY A 464 -10.25 6.13 22.34
CA GLY A 464 -11.54 6.01 23.02
C GLY A 464 -12.74 6.52 22.22
N GLY A 465 -12.55 6.94 20.95
CA GLY A 465 -13.61 7.38 20.04
C GLY A 465 -14.14 6.22 19.18
N ASN A 466 -15.26 5.63 19.55
CA ASN A 466 -15.89 4.54 18.80
C ASN A 466 -17.20 5.01 18.17
N TYR A 467 -17.20 5.20 16.85
CA TYR A 467 -18.31 5.79 16.11
C TYR A 467 -18.71 4.92 14.91
N ASP A 468 -20.01 4.93 14.58
CA ASP A 468 -20.53 4.40 13.32
C ASP A 468 -20.30 5.42 12.21
N VAL A 469 -19.25 5.26 11.43
CA VAL A 469 -18.89 6.18 10.35
C VAL A 469 -19.14 5.54 9.00
N VAL A 470 -19.81 6.26 8.10
CA VAL A 470 -20.18 5.79 6.77
C VAL A 470 -19.73 6.81 5.72
N HIS A 471 -19.11 6.33 4.67
CA HIS A 471 -18.78 7.20 3.54
C HIS A 471 -20.06 7.61 2.78
N HIS A 472 -20.11 8.85 2.27
CA HIS A 472 -21.30 9.34 1.59
C HIS A 472 -21.76 8.45 0.43
N SER A 473 -20.86 7.74 -0.26
CA SER A 473 -21.22 6.79 -1.32
C SER A 473 -22.05 5.62 -0.81
N ASP A 474 -21.68 5.04 0.33
CA ASP A 474 -22.42 3.92 0.91
C ASP A 474 -23.78 4.39 1.41
N PHE A 475 -23.80 5.56 2.06
CA PHE A 475 -25.04 6.13 2.59
C PHE A 475 -26.02 6.49 1.48
N LEU A 476 -25.56 7.19 0.43
CA LEU A 476 -26.41 7.57 -0.73
C LEU A 476 -26.89 6.34 -1.49
N ASN A 477 -26.04 5.33 -1.66
CA ASN A 477 -26.45 4.06 -2.26
C ASN A 477 -27.52 3.35 -1.42
N GLY A 478 -27.40 3.37 -0.10
CA GLY A 478 -28.44 2.86 0.80
C GLY A 478 -29.77 3.58 0.63
N LEU A 479 -29.77 4.91 0.42
CA LEU A 479 -30.99 5.69 0.15
C LEU A 479 -31.60 5.36 -1.21
N LEU A 480 -30.80 5.10 -2.24
CA LEU A 480 -31.26 4.61 -3.56
C LEU A 480 -31.93 3.24 -3.43
N VAL A 481 -31.28 2.31 -2.77
CA VAL A 481 -31.82 0.95 -2.55
C VAL A 481 -33.12 0.97 -1.74
N ALA A 482 -33.22 1.89 -0.77
CA ALA A 482 -34.42 2.09 0.04
C ALA A 482 -35.54 2.84 -0.71
N GLY A 483 -35.30 3.31 -1.95
CA GLY A 483 -36.25 4.09 -2.73
C GLY A 483 -36.51 5.50 -2.17
N LYS A 484 -35.67 6.00 -1.26
CA LYS A 484 -35.77 7.36 -0.73
C LYS A 484 -35.17 8.41 -1.68
N LEU A 485 -34.24 7.97 -2.54
CA LEU A 485 -33.74 8.73 -3.69
C LEU A 485 -34.06 7.95 -4.95
N VAL A 486 -34.56 8.63 -5.99
CA VAL A 486 -34.90 8.00 -7.27
C VAL A 486 -34.37 8.89 -8.39
N PRO A 487 -33.35 8.45 -9.16
CA PRO A 487 -32.93 9.15 -10.36
C PRO A 487 -34.07 9.18 -11.39
N SER A 488 -34.51 10.37 -11.74
CA SER A 488 -35.65 10.61 -12.64
C SER A 488 -35.27 11.36 -13.91
N LYS A 489 -34.08 11.95 -13.93
CA LYS A 489 -33.53 12.70 -15.07
C LYS A 489 -32.37 11.92 -15.68
N PRO A 490 -32.36 11.67 -17.00
CA PRO A 490 -31.24 11.02 -17.64
C PRO A 490 -30.02 11.95 -17.70
N VAL A 491 -28.84 11.38 -17.40
CA VAL A 491 -27.54 12.05 -17.55
C VAL A 491 -26.79 11.33 -18.68
N ARG A 492 -26.60 12.00 -19.81
CA ARG A 492 -25.97 11.42 -20.99
C ARG A 492 -24.49 11.77 -21.05
N GLU A 493 -23.71 11.09 -20.23
CA GLU A 493 -22.27 11.28 -20.11
C GLU A 493 -21.56 9.94 -20.13
N LYS A 494 -20.34 9.91 -20.67
CA LYS A 494 -19.42 8.79 -20.52
C LYS A 494 -18.51 9.08 -19.33
N VAL A 495 -18.65 8.29 -18.27
CA VAL A 495 -18.01 8.51 -16.99
C VAL A 495 -16.97 7.44 -16.72
N VAL A 496 -15.78 7.85 -16.24
CA VAL A 496 -14.77 6.93 -15.66
C VAL A 496 -14.65 7.20 -14.18
N TYR A 497 -14.68 6.14 -13.37
CA TYR A 497 -14.55 6.29 -11.91
C TYR A 497 -13.08 6.16 -11.46
N HIS A 498 -12.65 7.11 -10.63
CA HIS A 498 -11.36 7.05 -9.94
C HIS A 498 -11.52 6.46 -8.55
N ASP A 499 -10.96 5.26 -8.33
CA ASP A 499 -10.95 4.61 -7.02
C ASP A 499 -10.02 5.33 -6.05
N SER A 500 -10.59 6.04 -5.08
CA SER A 500 -9.84 6.65 -3.99
C SER A 500 -9.19 5.58 -3.10
N CYS A 501 -7.90 5.73 -2.83
CA CYS A 501 -7.14 4.71 -2.08
C CYS A 501 -7.65 4.52 -0.64
N TYR A 502 -8.01 5.60 0.06
CA TYR A 502 -8.55 5.53 1.42
C TYR A 502 -9.98 4.98 1.48
N LEU A 503 -10.75 5.11 0.41
CA LEU A 503 -12.06 4.48 0.31
C LEU A 503 -11.94 2.99 -0.03
N GLY A 504 -11.18 2.68 -1.08
CA GLY A 504 -11.03 1.31 -1.58
C GLY A 504 -10.07 0.47 -0.75
N ARG A 505 -8.74 0.71 -0.85
CA ARG A 505 -7.72 -0.15 -0.21
C ARG A 505 -7.77 -0.13 1.31
N TYR A 506 -8.07 1.01 1.92
CA TYR A 506 -8.18 1.10 3.38
C TYR A 506 -9.51 0.54 3.90
N ASN A 507 -10.64 0.83 3.23
CA ASN A 507 -11.97 0.55 3.76
C ASN A 507 -12.82 -0.39 2.88
N GLN A 508 -12.25 -0.95 1.81
CA GLN A 508 -12.85 -1.97 0.93
C GLN A 508 -14.15 -1.53 0.21
N VAL A 509 -14.41 -0.23 0.12
CA VAL A 509 -15.58 0.33 -0.56
C VAL A 509 -15.25 0.55 -2.03
N TYR A 510 -15.77 -0.32 -2.90
CA TYR A 510 -15.56 -0.28 -4.35
C TYR A 510 -16.86 -0.26 -5.14
N ASP A 511 -17.91 -0.87 -4.64
CA ASP A 511 -19.13 -1.15 -5.41
C ASP A 511 -20.17 -0.03 -5.28
N SER A 512 -20.36 0.57 -4.10
CA SER A 512 -21.36 1.62 -3.88
C SER A 512 -21.22 2.83 -4.81
N PRO A 513 -20.01 3.37 -5.07
CA PRO A 513 -19.87 4.45 -6.06
C PRO A 513 -20.32 4.05 -7.46
N ARG A 514 -20.04 2.79 -7.86
CA ARG A 514 -20.43 2.25 -9.18
C ARG A 514 -21.94 2.05 -9.26
N GLN A 515 -22.54 1.47 -8.23
CA GLN A 515 -23.98 1.26 -8.15
C GLN A 515 -24.76 2.58 -8.24
N ILE A 516 -24.24 3.65 -7.62
CA ILE A 516 -24.82 4.99 -7.77
C ILE A 516 -24.80 5.43 -9.25
N LEU A 517 -23.63 5.36 -9.90
CA LEU A 517 -23.48 5.78 -11.30
C LEU A 517 -24.30 4.91 -12.25
N GLU A 518 -24.35 3.60 -12.06
CA GLU A 518 -25.12 2.64 -12.84
C GLU A 518 -26.64 2.80 -12.68
N SER A 519 -27.09 3.40 -11.56
CA SER A 519 -28.51 3.67 -11.33
C SER A 519 -29.09 4.83 -12.17
N ILE A 520 -28.21 5.60 -12.82
CA ILE A 520 -28.57 6.81 -13.55
C ILE A 520 -28.82 6.48 -15.02
N GLU A 521 -30.02 6.74 -15.52
CA GLU A 521 -30.40 6.50 -16.91
C GLU A 521 -29.53 7.34 -17.88
N GLY A 522 -28.99 6.70 -18.90
CA GLY A 522 -28.20 7.34 -19.96
C GLY A 522 -26.71 7.52 -19.64
N LEU A 523 -26.26 7.22 -18.42
CA LEU A 523 -24.86 7.29 -18.04
C LEU A 523 -24.13 6.01 -18.50
N GLU A 524 -23.00 6.18 -19.19
CA GLU A 524 -22.10 5.09 -19.59
C GLU A 524 -20.90 5.04 -18.65
N LEU A 525 -20.88 4.08 -17.73
CA LEU A 525 -19.72 3.88 -16.84
C LEU A 525 -18.64 3.06 -17.57
N THR A 526 -17.41 3.57 -17.57
CA THR A 526 -16.23 2.88 -18.11
C THR A 526 -15.15 2.74 -17.05
N GLU A 527 -14.26 1.77 -17.25
CA GLU A 527 -13.17 1.44 -16.30
C GLU A 527 -11.80 1.59 -16.97
N VAL A 528 -10.81 1.96 -16.18
CA VAL A 528 -9.41 1.91 -16.63
C VAL A 528 -8.94 0.47 -16.61
N GLU A 529 -8.57 -0.07 -17.77
CA GLU A 529 -8.05 -1.44 -17.86
C GLU A 529 -6.86 -1.64 -16.91
N TYR A 530 -6.86 -2.74 -16.13
CA TYR A 530 -5.90 -3.09 -15.10
C TYR A 530 -5.87 -2.11 -13.89
N TRP A 531 -5.92 -0.79 -14.09
CA TRP A 531 -5.73 0.24 -13.06
C TRP A 531 -7.05 0.72 -12.44
N ASN A 532 -7.86 -0.21 -11.95
CA ASN A 532 -9.13 0.05 -11.26
C ASN A 532 -9.25 -0.73 -9.96
N LYS A 533 -10.22 -0.40 -9.14
CA LYS A 533 -10.50 -1.02 -7.84
C LYS A 533 -9.22 -1.13 -7.00
N LYS A 534 -8.86 -2.33 -6.53
CA LYS A 534 -7.67 -2.60 -5.70
C LYS A 534 -6.36 -2.14 -6.34
N ARG A 535 -6.29 -2.14 -7.69
CA ARG A 535 -5.12 -1.71 -8.46
C ARG A 535 -5.17 -0.25 -8.89
N GLY A 536 -6.22 0.50 -8.53
CA GLY A 536 -6.36 1.91 -8.89
C GLY A 536 -5.08 2.70 -8.54
N LEU A 537 -4.53 3.43 -9.52
CA LEU A 537 -3.39 4.31 -9.26
C LEU A 537 -3.81 5.47 -8.36
N CYS A 538 -2.97 5.86 -7.41
CA CYS A 538 -3.20 6.98 -6.51
C CYS A 538 -3.34 8.30 -7.28
N CYS A 539 -4.12 9.24 -6.75
CA CYS A 539 -4.20 10.60 -7.26
C CYS A 539 -2.98 11.48 -6.92
N GLY A 540 -2.18 11.06 -5.94
CA GLY A 540 -1.00 11.79 -5.50
C GLY A 540 -1.16 12.58 -4.20
N ALA A 541 -2.36 12.82 -3.68
CA ALA A 541 -2.58 13.69 -2.52
C ALA A 541 -2.21 13.09 -1.16
N GLY A 542 -2.33 11.74 -1.02
CA GLY A 542 -2.15 11.06 0.26
C GLY A 542 -0.73 11.20 0.84
N GLY A 543 -0.54 10.80 2.09
CA GLY A 543 0.76 10.89 2.77
C GLY A 543 1.24 12.32 2.97
N ALA A 544 0.33 13.26 3.12
CA ALA A 544 0.57 14.70 3.20
C ALA A 544 1.17 15.35 1.92
N GLN A 545 1.24 14.62 0.78
CA GLN A 545 1.75 15.14 -0.49
C GLN A 545 0.95 16.34 -1.02
N MET A 546 -0.32 16.47 -0.63
CA MET A 546 -1.14 17.63 -0.96
C MET A 546 -0.53 18.96 -0.49
N TRP A 547 0.32 18.90 0.53
CA TRP A 547 0.93 20.06 1.21
C TRP A 547 2.43 20.18 0.94
N MET A 548 2.97 19.39 0.02
CA MET A 548 4.39 19.38 -0.35
C MET A 548 4.55 19.58 -1.85
N GLU A 549 5.71 20.06 -2.26
CA GLU A 549 6.10 20.03 -3.66
C GLU A 549 6.52 18.61 -4.07
N GLU A 550 6.04 18.20 -5.21
CA GLU A 550 6.30 16.86 -5.74
C GLU A 550 7.55 16.87 -6.64
N HIS A 551 8.65 16.27 -6.15
CA HIS A 551 9.89 16.10 -6.88
C HIS A 551 9.92 14.78 -7.64
N GLY A 552 10.34 14.78 -8.91
CA GLY A 552 10.42 13.59 -9.76
C GLY A 552 10.30 13.91 -11.24
N GLU A 553 10.36 12.89 -12.10
CA GLU A 553 10.27 13.06 -13.56
C GLU A 553 8.84 13.43 -14.00
N GLU A 554 7.84 12.87 -13.34
CA GLU A 554 6.43 13.07 -13.64
C GLU A 554 5.61 13.20 -12.33
N ARG A 555 4.60 14.07 -12.31
CA ARG A 555 3.68 14.15 -11.18
C ARG A 555 2.71 12.96 -11.20
N VAL A 556 2.40 12.42 -10.00
CA VAL A 556 1.49 11.27 -9.86
C VAL A 556 0.09 11.56 -10.40
N ASN A 557 -0.43 12.76 -10.14
CA ASN A 557 -1.75 13.17 -10.64
C ASN A 557 -1.80 13.21 -12.17
N ASN A 558 -0.75 13.71 -12.85
CA ASN A 558 -0.66 13.72 -14.31
C ASN A 558 -0.71 12.30 -14.87
N LYS A 559 0.07 11.39 -14.29
CA LYS A 559 0.07 9.97 -14.69
C LYS A 559 -1.32 9.36 -14.55
N ARG A 560 -1.99 9.60 -13.42
CA ARG A 560 -3.35 9.09 -13.20
C ARG A 560 -4.35 9.70 -14.16
N THR A 561 -4.29 11.01 -14.36
CA THR A 561 -5.19 11.71 -15.29
C THR A 561 -5.08 11.18 -16.72
N LEU A 562 -3.86 10.94 -17.22
CA LEU A 562 -3.65 10.32 -18.53
C LEU A 562 -4.30 8.93 -18.64
N GLN A 563 -4.23 8.09 -17.59
CA GLN A 563 -4.91 6.80 -17.60
C GLN A 563 -6.43 6.95 -17.70
N LEU A 564 -7.00 7.93 -17.00
CA LEU A 564 -8.44 8.22 -17.03
C LEU A 564 -8.87 8.76 -18.39
N LEU A 565 -8.14 9.70 -18.96
CA LEU A 565 -8.39 10.28 -20.29
C LEU A 565 -8.33 9.22 -21.40
N ASN A 566 -7.46 8.24 -21.31
CA ASN A 566 -7.31 7.15 -22.29
C ASN A 566 -8.57 6.25 -22.39
N THR A 567 -9.51 6.33 -21.47
CA THR A 567 -10.81 5.64 -21.58
C THR A 567 -11.78 6.32 -22.55
N GLY A 568 -11.47 7.57 -22.94
CA GLY A 568 -12.35 8.40 -23.77
C GLY A 568 -13.60 8.88 -23.02
N ALA A 569 -13.55 8.93 -21.69
CA ALA A 569 -14.62 9.49 -20.87
C ALA A 569 -14.66 11.01 -20.96
N THR A 570 -15.87 11.59 -20.88
CA THR A 570 -16.13 13.04 -20.82
C THR A 570 -16.21 13.55 -19.40
N THR A 571 -16.35 12.64 -18.44
CA THR A 571 -16.40 12.97 -17.00
C THR A 571 -15.57 11.99 -16.19
N VAL A 572 -14.71 12.53 -15.33
CA VAL A 572 -13.99 11.78 -14.30
C VAL A 572 -14.76 11.90 -13.00
N ALA A 573 -15.29 10.78 -12.51
CA ALA A 573 -15.98 10.72 -11.23
C ALA A 573 -15.05 10.29 -10.10
N SER A 574 -15.21 10.87 -8.92
CA SER A 574 -14.51 10.48 -7.69
C SER A 574 -15.44 10.63 -6.47
N GLY A 575 -15.02 10.06 -5.33
CA GLY A 575 -15.68 10.21 -4.04
C GLY A 575 -14.67 10.69 -2.99
N CYS A 576 -13.86 11.69 -3.31
CA CYS A 576 -12.84 12.23 -2.41
C CYS A 576 -12.45 13.64 -2.82
N PRO A 577 -12.54 14.64 -1.93
CA PRO A 577 -12.23 16.03 -2.26
C PRO A 577 -10.74 16.22 -2.67
N PHE A 578 -9.82 15.53 -2.03
CA PHE A 578 -8.40 15.62 -2.42
C PHE A 578 -8.12 14.98 -3.78
N CYS A 579 -8.74 13.83 -4.08
CA CYS A 579 -8.65 13.25 -5.42
C CYS A 579 -9.23 14.21 -6.47
N MET A 580 -10.33 14.89 -6.13
CA MET A 580 -10.97 15.88 -6.99
C MET A 580 -10.00 17.03 -7.33
N THR A 581 -9.34 17.61 -6.34
CA THR A 581 -8.35 18.68 -6.55
C THR A 581 -7.20 18.20 -7.43
N MET A 582 -6.59 17.05 -7.09
CA MET A 582 -5.45 16.53 -7.83
C MET A 582 -5.77 16.18 -9.29
N LEU A 583 -6.96 15.62 -9.54
CA LEU A 583 -7.39 15.27 -10.90
C LEU A 583 -7.79 16.50 -11.70
N THR A 584 -8.38 17.53 -11.06
CA THR A 584 -8.63 18.82 -11.70
C THR A 584 -7.32 19.48 -12.16
N ASP A 585 -6.30 19.46 -11.31
CA ASP A 585 -4.98 19.99 -11.67
C ASP A 585 -4.32 19.12 -12.75
N GLY A 586 -4.51 17.82 -12.72
CA GLY A 586 -4.07 16.92 -13.78
C GLY A 586 -4.75 17.21 -15.13
N LEU A 587 -6.05 17.50 -15.14
CA LEU A 587 -6.77 17.89 -16.36
C LEU A 587 -6.23 19.21 -16.92
N LYS A 588 -6.00 20.22 -16.07
CA LYS A 588 -5.36 21.49 -16.47
C LYS A 588 -3.97 21.28 -17.05
N ALA A 589 -3.15 20.44 -16.41
CA ALA A 589 -1.80 20.12 -16.90
C ALA A 589 -1.80 19.40 -18.26
N GLN A 590 -2.91 18.75 -18.62
CA GLN A 590 -3.13 18.11 -19.93
C GLN A 590 -3.92 18.99 -20.90
N GLU A 591 -4.26 20.23 -20.53
CA GLU A 591 -5.08 21.16 -21.34
C GLU A 591 -6.44 20.55 -21.73
N LYS A 592 -7.08 19.80 -20.81
CA LYS A 592 -8.33 19.06 -21.02
C LYS A 592 -9.49 19.49 -20.10
N GLU A 593 -9.31 20.52 -19.30
CA GLU A 593 -10.32 21.01 -18.34
C GLU A 593 -11.60 21.56 -19.00
N GLU A 594 -11.54 21.96 -20.27
CA GLU A 594 -12.72 22.40 -21.03
C GLU A 594 -13.45 21.22 -21.73
N GLU A 595 -12.76 20.11 -21.97
CA GLU A 595 -13.32 18.95 -22.68
C GLU A 595 -13.82 17.88 -21.72
N VAL A 596 -13.16 17.72 -20.56
CA VAL A 596 -13.44 16.67 -19.56
C VAL A 596 -13.67 17.30 -18.19
N SER A 597 -14.82 17.02 -17.61
CA SER A 597 -15.18 17.50 -16.27
C SER A 597 -14.69 16.53 -15.20
N GLN A 598 -14.28 17.11 -14.04
CA GLN A 598 -14.05 16.32 -12.83
C GLN A 598 -15.20 16.58 -11.85
N ARG A 599 -15.87 15.50 -11.39
CA ARG A 599 -17.09 15.61 -10.55
C ARG A 599 -17.09 14.60 -9.42
N ASP A 600 -17.72 14.96 -8.32
CA ASP A 600 -18.03 13.99 -7.28
C ASP A 600 -19.29 13.19 -7.65
N ILE A 601 -19.37 11.92 -7.20
CA ILE A 601 -20.54 11.06 -7.42
C ILE A 601 -21.84 11.66 -6.89
N ALA A 602 -21.78 12.43 -5.79
CA ALA A 602 -22.93 13.10 -5.22
C ALA A 602 -23.45 14.22 -6.13
N GLU A 603 -22.58 14.92 -6.85
CA GLU A 603 -22.98 15.95 -7.82
C GLU A 603 -23.66 15.33 -9.04
N ILE A 604 -23.11 14.22 -9.54
CA ILE A 604 -23.69 13.48 -10.69
C ILE A 604 -25.06 12.93 -10.30
N LEU A 605 -25.20 12.37 -9.10
CA LEU A 605 -26.47 11.89 -8.59
C LEU A 605 -27.48 13.02 -8.38
N ALA A 606 -27.05 14.18 -7.89
CA ALA A 606 -27.91 15.35 -7.66
C ALA A 606 -28.51 15.87 -8.98
N ASP A 607 -27.76 15.84 -10.07
CA ASP A 607 -28.25 16.23 -11.40
C ASP A 607 -29.31 15.25 -11.95
N ALA A 608 -29.19 13.97 -11.57
CA ALA A 608 -30.14 12.93 -11.99
C ALA A 608 -31.44 12.91 -11.17
N ILE A 609 -31.50 13.65 -10.07
CA ILE A 609 -32.67 13.71 -9.18
C ILE A 609 -33.37 15.07 -9.33
N GLU A 610 -34.69 15.07 -9.28
CA GLU A 610 -35.46 16.31 -9.21
C GLU A 610 -35.37 16.87 -7.78
N LEU A 611 -34.46 17.82 -7.59
CA LEU A 611 -34.30 18.57 -6.34
C LEU A 611 -35.28 19.74 -6.37
N ASP A 612 -35.99 19.95 -5.27
CA ASP A 612 -36.85 21.14 -5.10
C ASP A 612 -35.95 22.38 -5.18
N GLU A 613 -36.31 23.36 -6.00
CA GLU A 613 -35.57 24.61 -6.11
C GLU A 613 -35.55 25.33 -4.74
N VAL A 614 -34.37 25.29 -4.08
CA VAL A 614 -34.11 26.25 -3.01
C VAL A 614 -33.86 27.57 -3.69
N GLU A 615 -34.71 28.59 -3.45
CA GLU A 615 -34.51 29.94 -3.95
C GLU A 615 -33.07 30.39 -3.66
N THR A 616 -32.24 30.35 -4.68
CA THR A 616 -30.87 30.87 -4.58
C THR A 616 -30.93 32.37 -4.68
N THR A 617 -30.82 33.05 -3.54
CA THR A 617 -30.44 34.46 -3.57
C THR A 617 -29.02 34.55 -4.16
N PRO A 618 -28.84 35.31 -5.26
CA PRO A 618 -27.51 35.43 -5.86
C PRO A 618 -26.55 36.06 -4.84
N ILE A 619 -25.44 35.42 -4.55
CA ILE A 619 -24.33 36.03 -3.82
C ILE A 619 -23.83 37.15 -4.73
N ALA A 620 -23.95 38.40 -4.31
CA ALA A 620 -23.39 39.56 -4.99
C ALA A 620 -21.86 39.37 -5.04
N ALA A 621 -21.31 39.42 -6.26
CA ALA A 621 -19.87 39.50 -6.47
C ALA A 621 -19.43 40.91 -6.02
N GLU A 622 -18.70 40.98 -4.90
CA GLU A 622 -17.83 42.11 -4.55
C GLU A 622 -16.37 41.68 -4.58
#